data_793f1927cbda24efd79365d9c1294a8e
#
_entry.id   793f1927cbda24efd79365d9c1294a8e
#
_cell.length_a   1.000
_cell.length_b   1.000
_cell.length_c   1.000
_cell.angle_alpha   90.00
_cell.angle_beta   90.00
_cell.angle_gamma   90.00
#
_symmetry.space_group_name_H-M   'P 1'
#
loop_
_entity.id
_entity.type
_entity.pdbx_description
1 polymer ?
#
loop_
_entity_poly.entity_id
_entity_poly.type
_entity_poly.pdbx_seq_one_letter_code
_entity_poly.pdbx_strand_id
1 'polypeptide(L)'
;LERIPMLKSFTVFNIEQTDGLNLDDEISPQPVIGFDPLPDVEALFQRTGAKINERGQQAFYQPLTDEIWLPERHLFTDAANFYATGLHELVHWTGAKSRLDRQKGGKFGSESYAFEELIAELGCAFLMVDLGVSGEVQHESYIASWLKSLKDDKRYIFQAASAASKAHRFLMEG
;
A
#
# COMPACT_ATOMS: atom_id res chain seq x y z
N LEU A 1 9.23 -8.12 34.21
CA LEU A 1 10.34 -7.41 33.56
C LEU A 1 9.74 -6.27 32.75
N GLU A 2 9.91 -5.02 33.21
CA GLU A 2 9.53 -3.84 32.45
C GLU A 2 10.49 -3.69 31.24
N ARG A 3 9.93 -3.61 30.03
CA ARG A 3 10.68 -3.28 28.84
C ARG A 3 10.84 -1.77 28.76
N ILE A 4 12.06 -1.30 28.96
CA ILE A 4 12.41 0.12 28.75
C ILE A 4 12.69 0.31 27.24
N PRO A 5 11.92 1.13 26.53
CA PRO A 5 12.21 1.42 25.14
C PRO A 5 13.53 2.20 25.05
N MET A 6 14.49 1.70 24.29
CA MET A 6 15.78 2.33 24.08
C MET A 6 15.91 2.76 22.62
N LEU A 7 15.99 4.06 22.39
CA LEU A 7 16.30 4.61 21.07
C LEU A 7 17.81 4.51 20.83
N LYS A 8 18.20 3.85 19.73
CA LYS A 8 19.57 3.85 19.23
C LYS A 8 19.62 4.66 17.93
N SER A 9 20.55 5.58 17.83
CA SER A 9 20.84 6.30 16.59
C SER A 9 22.15 5.81 16.00
N PHE A 10 22.21 5.70 14.69
CA PHE A 10 23.42 5.34 13.94
C PHE A 10 23.64 6.39 12.86
N THR A 11 24.90 6.80 12.68
CA THR A 11 25.28 7.60 11.53
C THR A 11 25.56 6.64 10.38
N VAL A 12 24.89 6.82 9.26
CA VAL A 12 25.09 6.05 8.02
C VAL A 12 25.72 6.94 6.97
N PHE A 13 26.64 6.39 6.19
CA PHE A 13 27.31 7.07 5.08
C PHE A 13 26.96 6.33 3.79
N ASN A 14 26.88 7.07 2.69
CA ASN A 14 26.88 6.45 1.38
C ASN A 14 28.26 5.80 1.17
N ILE A 15 28.27 4.58 0.65
CA ILE A 15 29.50 3.81 0.42
C ILE A 15 30.50 4.56 -0.47
N GLU A 16 30.02 5.36 -1.41
CA GLU A 16 30.83 6.22 -2.26
C GLU A 16 31.54 7.36 -1.50
N GLN A 17 31.15 7.60 -0.24
CA GLN A 17 31.74 8.60 0.66
C GLN A 17 32.78 8.00 1.61
N THR A 18 33.10 6.73 1.46
CA THR A 18 34.03 6.01 2.34
C THR A 18 35.26 5.55 1.56
N ASP A 19 36.45 5.86 2.10
CA ASP A 19 37.73 5.42 1.53
C ASP A 19 38.27 4.22 2.32
N GLY A 20 38.92 3.30 1.62
CA GLY A 20 39.66 2.18 2.25
C GLY A 20 38.83 0.97 2.63
N LEU A 21 37.55 0.92 2.25
CA LEU A 21 36.74 -0.29 2.38
C LEU A 21 36.98 -1.21 1.18
N ASN A 22 37.44 -2.42 1.43
CA ASN A 22 37.54 -3.46 0.39
C ASN A 22 36.20 -4.18 0.33
N LEU A 23 35.35 -3.75 -0.63
CA LEU A 23 33.96 -4.19 -0.72
C LEU A 23 33.78 -5.39 -1.66
N ASP A 24 34.84 -5.83 -2.31
CA ASP A 24 34.79 -6.93 -3.30
C ASP A 24 34.31 -8.25 -2.69
N ASP A 25 34.48 -8.44 -1.37
CA ASP A 25 34.06 -9.66 -0.68
C ASP A 25 32.71 -9.55 0.04
N GLU A 26 32.17 -8.35 0.24
CA GLU A 26 30.94 -8.15 1.02
C GLU A 26 29.72 -7.73 0.18
N ILE A 27 29.92 -7.21 -1.02
CA ILE A 27 28.85 -6.92 -1.96
C ILE A 27 28.66 -8.15 -2.88
N SER A 28 28.38 -9.29 -2.32
CA SER A 28 27.64 -10.28 -3.09
C SER A 28 26.30 -9.68 -3.44
N PRO A 29 25.90 -9.62 -4.72
CA PRO A 29 24.53 -9.25 -5.06
C PRO A 29 23.63 -10.15 -4.24
N GLN A 30 22.91 -9.57 -3.28
CA GLN A 30 21.90 -10.31 -2.53
C GLN A 30 21.02 -10.97 -3.60
N PRO A 31 20.73 -12.27 -3.47
CA PRO A 31 19.84 -12.91 -4.43
C PRO A 31 18.59 -12.03 -4.49
N VAL A 32 18.22 -11.61 -5.69
CA VAL A 32 16.95 -10.94 -5.92
C VAL A 32 15.90 -11.91 -5.38
N ILE A 33 15.42 -11.67 -4.17
CA ILE A 33 14.34 -12.46 -3.58
C ILE A 33 13.11 -12.00 -4.36
N GLY A 34 12.94 -12.59 -5.53
CA GLY A 34 11.74 -12.48 -6.32
C GLY A 34 10.76 -13.51 -5.81
N PHE A 35 9.53 -13.14 -5.67
CA PHE A 35 8.42 -14.07 -5.47
C PHE A 35 7.78 -14.38 -6.82
N ASP A 36 7.11 -15.53 -6.92
CA ASP A 36 6.34 -15.88 -8.10
C ASP A 36 5.14 -14.91 -8.23
N PRO A 37 4.89 -14.36 -9.42
CA PRO A 37 3.73 -13.52 -9.65
C PRO A 37 2.42 -14.24 -9.34
N LEU A 38 1.44 -13.52 -8.82
CA LEU A 38 0.07 -14.00 -8.65
C LEU A 38 -0.74 -13.65 -9.92
N PRO A 39 -1.03 -14.64 -10.80
CA PRO A 39 -1.56 -14.38 -12.13
C PRO A 39 -2.88 -13.60 -12.14
N ASP A 40 -3.77 -13.89 -11.18
CA ASP A 40 -5.08 -13.25 -11.11
C ASP A 40 -4.98 -11.77 -10.72
N VAL A 41 -4.02 -11.41 -9.86
CA VAL A 41 -3.78 -10.00 -9.49
C VAL A 41 -3.09 -9.25 -10.63
N GLU A 42 -2.12 -9.88 -11.31
CA GLU A 42 -1.49 -9.28 -12.49
C GLU A 42 -2.52 -9.04 -13.60
N ALA A 43 -3.43 -10.00 -13.83
CA ALA A 43 -4.51 -9.85 -14.80
C ALA A 43 -5.47 -8.70 -14.41
N LEU A 44 -5.77 -8.53 -13.12
CA LEU A 44 -6.54 -7.40 -12.63
C LEU A 44 -5.82 -6.08 -12.90
N PHE A 45 -4.54 -5.95 -12.56
CA PHE A 45 -3.75 -4.75 -12.81
C PHE A 45 -3.76 -4.37 -14.30
N GLN A 46 -3.54 -5.34 -15.18
CA GLN A 46 -3.57 -5.11 -16.62
C GLN A 46 -4.96 -4.70 -17.13
N ARG A 47 -6.01 -5.38 -16.67
CA ARG A 47 -7.40 -5.13 -17.10
C ARG A 47 -7.89 -3.73 -16.73
N THR A 48 -7.51 -3.20 -15.57
CA THR A 48 -7.91 -1.87 -15.13
C THR A 48 -7.35 -0.75 -16.01
N GLY A 49 -6.24 -0.99 -16.70
CA GLY A 49 -5.51 0.04 -17.44
C GLY A 49 -4.85 1.09 -16.56
N ALA A 50 -4.80 0.89 -15.23
CA ALA A 50 -4.08 1.76 -14.32
C ALA A 50 -2.58 1.76 -14.66
N LYS A 51 -1.98 2.93 -14.75
CA LYS A 51 -0.54 3.04 -14.96
C LYS A 51 0.19 2.78 -13.66
N ILE A 52 0.81 1.61 -13.54
CA ILE A 52 1.57 1.17 -12.36
C ILE A 52 3.06 1.24 -12.68
N ASN A 53 3.80 1.97 -11.85
CA ASN A 53 5.24 2.15 -11.95
C ASN A 53 5.91 1.46 -10.76
N GLU A 54 6.69 0.43 -11.01
CA GLU A 54 7.49 -0.26 -9.99
C GLU A 54 8.86 0.40 -9.88
N ARG A 55 9.02 1.34 -8.96
CA ARG A 55 10.27 2.07 -8.77
C ARG A 55 10.35 2.75 -7.39
N GLY A 56 11.55 2.75 -6.81
CA GLY A 56 11.81 3.43 -5.53
C GLY A 56 11.37 2.61 -4.32
N GLN A 57 10.99 3.28 -3.24
CA GLN A 57 10.73 2.64 -1.94
C GLN A 57 9.38 3.01 -1.33
N GLN A 58 8.55 3.78 -2.04
CA GLN A 58 7.27 4.26 -1.53
C GLN A 58 6.13 3.78 -2.42
N ALA A 59 5.01 3.41 -1.80
CA ALA A 59 3.76 3.13 -2.48
C ALA A 59 2.84 4.34 -2.34
N PHE A 60 2.24 4.76 -3.44
CA PHE A 60 1.22 5.81 -3.45
C PHE A 60 0.49 5.88 -4.80
N TYR A 61 -0.76 6.27 -4.77
CA TYR A 61 -1.47 6.76 -5.94
C TYR A 61 -1.27 8.27 -6.09
N GLN A 62 -0.86 8.72 -7.28
CA GLN A 62 -0.66 10.13 -7.61
C GLN A 62 -1.85 10.68 -8.41
N PRO A 63 -2.76 11.48 -7.80
CA PRO A 63 -3.97 11.96 -8.48
C PRO A 63 -3.70 12.90 -9.66
N LEU A 64 -2.60 13.67 -9.63
CA LEU A 64 -2.29 14.65 -10.68
C LEU A 64 -1.88 14.01 -12.00
N THR A 65 -1.18 12.88 -11.94
CA THR A 65 -0.72 12.14 -13.13
C THR A 65 -1.54 10.88 -13.39
N ASP A 66 -2.47 10.55 -12.47
CA ASP A 66 -3.30 9.35 -12.48
C ASP A 66 -2.47 8.05 -12.54
N GLU A 67 -1.39 8.01 -11.77
CA GLU A 67 -0.41 6.92 -11.74
C GLU A 67 -0.30 6.30 -10.35
N ILE A 68 -0.10 5.01 -10.31
CA ILE A 68 0.26 4.25 -9.11
C ILE A 68 1.77 4.02 -9.11
N TRP A 69 2.39 4.23 -7.97
CA TRP A 69 3.80 3.96 -7.74
C TRP A 69 3.92 2.89 -6.66
N LEU A 70 4.72 1.86 -6.93
CA LEU A 70 4.99 0.77 -6.00
C LEU A 70 6.50 0.64 -5.81
N PRO A 71 6.98 0.24 -4.63
CA PRO A 71 8.35 -0.18 -4.46
C PRO A 71 8.69 -1.35 -5.39
N GLU A 72 9.95 -1.46 -5.74
CA GLU A 72 10.44 -2.59 -6.54
C GLU A 72 10.18 -3.92 -5.83
N ARG A 73 9.79 -4.95 -6.57
CA ARG A 73 9.36 -6.27 -6.03
C ARG A 73 10.37 -6.90 -5.08
N HIS A 74 11.66 -6.72 -5.34
CA HIS A 74 12.73 -7.27 -4.50
C HIS A 74 12.81 -6.66 -3.09
N LEU A 75 12.13 -5.55 -2.84
CA LEU A 75 12.06 -4.91 -1.53
C LEU A 75 10.98 -5.53 -0.61
N PHE A 76 10.15 -6.41 -1.14
CA PHE A 76 9.12 -7.11 -0.37
C PHE A 76 9.59 -8.50 0.05
N THR A 77 9.17 -8.90 1.23
CA THR A 77 9.48 -10.22 1.79
C THR A 77 8.76 -11.36 1.09
N ASP A 78 7.59 -11.08 0.51
CA ASP A 78 6.72 -12.06 -0.16
C ASP A 78 5.74 -11.40 -1.13
N ALA A 79 5.10 -12.24 -1.95
CA ALA A 79 4.11 -11.82 -2.93
C ALA A 79 2.89 -11.15 -2.29
N ALA A 80 2.41 -11.66 -1.15
CA ALA A 80 1.20 -11.17 -0.53
C ALA A 80 1.33 -9.70 -0.12
N ASN A 81 2.48 -9.31 0.46
CA ASN A 81 2.74 -7.93 0.86
C ASN A 81 2.86 -6.99 -0.36
N PHE A 82 3.52 -7.43 -1.44
CA PHE A 82 3.60 -6.63 -2.67
C PHE A 82 2.21 -6.40 -3.26
N TYR A 83 1.45 -7.49 -3.46
CA TYR A 83 0.13 -7.39 -4.09
C TYR A 83 -0.90 -6.69 -3.22
N ALA A 84 -0.89 -6.90 -1.90
CA ALA A 84 -1.73 -6.14 -1.00
C ALA A 84 -1.46 -4.62 -1.09
N THR A 85 -0.18 -4.23 -1.13
CA THR A 85 0.20 -2.83 -1.34
C THR A 85 -0.34 -2.31 -2.66
N GLY A 86 -0.16 -3.05 -3.75
CA GLY A 86 -0.66 -2.66 -5.08
C GLY A 86 -2.19 -2.57 -5.15
N LEU A 87 -2.90 -3.50 -4.51
CA LEU A 87 -4.37 -3.49 -4.42
C LEU A 87 -4.88 -2.31 -3.59
N HIS A 88 -4.20 -1.96 -2.51
CA HIS A 88 -4.52 -0.78 -1.71
C HIS A 88 -4.45 0.50 -2.56
N GLU A 89 -3.34 0.71 -3.28
CA GLU A 89 -3.17 1.87 -4.16
C GLU A 89 -4.17 1.85 -5.34
N LEU A 90 -4.53 0.65 -5.83
CA LEU A 90 -5.54 0.49 -6.87
C LEU A 90 -6.94 0.90 -6.37
N VAL A 91 -7.27 0.66 -5.11
CA VAL A 91 -8.52 1.16 -4.51
C VAL A 91 -8.51 2.70 -4.47
N HIS A 92 -7.41 3.34 -4.08
CA HIS A 92 -7.27 4.80 -4.16
C HIS A 92 -7.45 5.31 -5.59
N TRP A 93 -6.85 4.66 -6.57
CA TRP A 93 -7.00 4.99 -7.99
C TRP A 93 -8.48 4.99 -8.43
N THR A 94 -9.30 4.06 -7.91
CA THR A 94 -10.74 4.07 -8.21
C THR A 94 -11.46 5.33 -7.72
N GLY A 95 -10.89 6.06 -6.77
CA GLY A 95 -11.46 7.28 -6.20
C GLY A 95 -11.38 8.51 -7.09
N ALA A 96 -10.66 8.47 -8.20
CA ALA A 96 -10.55 9.59 -9.12
C ALA A 96 -11.91 10.08 -9.63
N LYS A 97 -11.96 11.38 -10.00
CA LYS A 97 -13.19 12.02 -10.48
C LYS A 97 -13.77 11.35 -11.72
N SER A 98 -12.93 10.80 -12.57
CA SER A 98 -13.31 10.07 -13.79
C SER A 98 -13.87 8.67 -13.52
N ARG A 99 -13.78 8.16 -12.30
CA ARG A 99 -14.22 6.82 -11.87
C ARG A 99 -15.33 6.92 -10.81
N LEU A 100 -15.00 6.74 -9.54
CA LEU A 100 -16.00 6.74 -8.46
C LEU A 100 -16.16 8.09 -7.73
N ASP A 101 -15.41 9.11 -8.14
CA ASP A 101 -15.48 10.49 -7.64
C ASP A 101 -15.47 10.62 -6.10
N ARG A 102 -14.59 9.86 -5.43
CA ARG A 102 -14.44 9.88 -3.97
C ARG A 102 -13.45 10.93 -3.47
N GLN A 103 -12.53 11.39 -4.34
CA GLN A 103 -11.42 12.25 -3.95
C GLN A 103 -11.92 13.68 -3.66
N LYS A 104 -12.31 13.93 -2.43
CA LYS A 104 -12.77 15.25 -1.98
C LYS A 104 -11.64 16.14 -1.44
N GLY A 105 -10.36 15.76 -1.67
CA GLY A 105 -9.20 16.50 -1.21
C GLY A 105 -9.14 16.66 0.32
N GLY A 106 -8.20 15.99 0.96
CA GLY A 106 -7.89 16.14 2.37
C GLY A 106 -6.40 16.33 2.56
N LYS A 107 -5.99 17.16 3.52
CA LYS A 107 -4.59 17.20 3.93
C LYS A 107 -4.25 15.88 4.61
N PHE A 108 -3.02 15.41 4.42
CA PHE A 108 -2.48 14.27 5.15
C PHE A 108 -2.81 14.38 6.66
N GLY A 109 -3.36 13.31 7.24
CA GLY A 109 -3.77 13.27 8.64
C GLY A 109 -5.12 13.94 8.95
N SER A 110 -5.85 14.46 7.96
CA SER A 110 -7.22 14.95 8.15
C SER A 110 -8.23 13.81 8.30
N GLU A 111 -9.41 14.12 8.78
CA GLU A 111 -10.52 13.16 8.94
C GLU A 111 -10.95 12.55 7.58
N SER A 112 -10.98 13.38 6.54
CA SER A 112 -11.27 12.91 5.17
C SER A 112 -10.19 12.01 4.60
N TYR A 113 -8.92 12.27 4.93
CA TYR A 113 -7.81 11.39 4.58
C TYR A 113 -7.93 10.05 5.30
N ALA A 114 -8.16 10.05 6.63
CA ALA A 114 -8.33 8.82 7.40
C ALA A 114 -9.53 7.98 6.90
N PHE A 115 -10.58 8.62 6.40
CA PHE A 115 -11.73 7.95 5.82
C PHE A 115 -11.40 7.26 4.49
N GLU A 116 -10.64 7.91 3.61
CA GLU A 116 -10.22 7.32 2.34
C GLU A 116 -9.25 6.16 2.57
N GLU A 117 -8.33 6.26 3.55
CA GLU A 117 -7.47 5.16 3.96
C GLU A 117 -8.27 3.94 4.43
N LEU A 118 -9.32 4.16 5.24
CA LEU A 118 -10.19 3.08 5.69
C LEU A 118 -10.93 2.41 4.52
N ILE A 119 -11.33 3.19 3.51
CA ILE A 119 -11.93 2.65 2.28
C ILE A 119 -10.91 1.81 1.51
N ALA A 120 -9.66 2.29 1.38
CA ALA A 120 -8.61 1.60 0.68
C ALA A 120 -8.25 0.26 1.36
N GLU A 121 -8.15 0.26 2.68
CA GLU A 121 -7.90 -0.96 3.46
C GLU A 121 -9.02 -1.99 3.33
N LEU A 122 -10.27 -1.58 3.51
CA LEU A 122 -11.42 -2.48 3.37
C LEU A 122 -11.55 -3.00 1.93
N GLY A 123 -11.33 -2.13 0.93
CA GLY A 123 -11.38 -2.52 -0.47
C GLY A 123 -10.26 -3.49 -0.84
N CYS A 124 -9.05 -3.24 -0.34
CA CYS A 124 -7.92 -4.16 -0.47
C CYS A 124 -8.24 -5.52 0.14
N ALA A 125 -8.78 -5.56 1.37
CA ALA A 125 -9.15 -6.81 2.03
C ALA A 125 -10.19 -7.60 1.23
N PHE A 126 -11.19 -6.94 0.63
CA PHE A 126 -12.18 -7.61 -0.22
C PHE A 126 -11.56 -8.19 -1.49
N LEU A 127 -10.67 -7.43 -2.15
CA LEU A 127 -9.93 -7.89 -3.33
C LEU A 127 -9.01 -9.08 -3.00
N MET A 128 -8.29 -9.02 -1.89
CA MET A 128 -7.41 -10.10 -1.46
C MET A 128 -8.17 -11.41 -1.26
N VAL A 129 -9.35 -11.35 -0.64
CA VAL A 129 -10.20 -12.54 -0.45
C VAL A 129 -10.62 -13.14 -1.78
N ASP A 130 -11.12 -12.33 -2.71
CA ASP A 130 -11.63 -12.80 -4.00
C ASP A 130 -10.51 -13.30 -4.94
N LEU A 131 -9.31 -12.69 -4.84
CA LEU A 131 -8.15 -13.07 -5.65
C LEU A 131 -7.26 -14.14 -4.97
N GLY A 132 -7.67 -14.64 -3.82
CA GLY A 132 -6.94 -15.69 -3.09
C GLY A 132 -5.56 -15.25 -2.58
N VAL A 133 -5.35 -13.95 -2.37
CA VAL A 133 -4.10 -13.43 -1.80
C VAL A 133 -4.10 -13.66 -0.31
N SER A 134 -3.22 -14.55 0.16
CA SER A 134 -3.09 -14.91 1.58
C SER A 134 -1.74 -14.47 2.11
N GLY A 135 -1.72 -13.78 3.24
CA GLY A 135 -0.51 -13.32 3.91
C GLY A 135 -0.83 -12.38 5.08
N GLU A 136 0.18 -12.12 5.90
CA GLU A 136 0.10 -11.10 6.94
C GLU A 136 0.37 -9.73 6.28
N VAL A 137 -0.65 -8.89 6.22
CA VAL A 137 -0.55 -7.53 5.68
C VAL A 137 -0.48 -6.55 6.84
N GLN A 138 0.52 -5.66 6.79
CA GLN A 138 0.74 -4.68 7.86
C GLN A 138 -0.16 -3.45 7.64
N HIS A 139 -1.19 -3.30 8.47
CA HIS A 139 -2.15 -2.19 8.45
C HIS A 139 -2.01 -1.25 9.67
N GLU A 140 -0.89 -1.28 10.38
CA GLU A 140 -0.78 -0.74 11.75
C GLU A 140 -0.84 0.78 11.85
N SER A 141 -0.47 1.51 10.80
CA SER A 141 -0.22 2.96 10.90
C SER A 141 -1.47 3.83 11.12
N TYR A 142 -2.67 3.34 10.75
CA TYR A 142 -3.90 4.14 10.79
C TYR A 142 -4.94 3.68 11.82
N ILE A 143 -4.74 2.54 12.46
CA ILE A 143 -5.72 1.94 13.39
C ILE A 143 -6.14 2.92 14.50
N ALA A 144 -5.21 3.69 15.07
CA ALA A 144 -5.50 4.63 16.13
C ALA A 144 -6.45 5.78 15.68
N SER A 145 -6.27 6.29 14.46
CA SER A 145 -7.15 7.34 13.90
C SER A 145 -8.53 6.79 13.56
N TRP A 146 -8.62 5.57 13.03
CA TRP A 146 -9.90 4.89 12.76
C TRP A 146 -10.67 4.61 14.03
N LEU A 147 -10.02 4.11 15.09
CA LEU A 147 -10.66 3.88 16.38
C LEU A 147 -11.23 5.15 16.99
N LYS A 148 -10.58 6.30 16.81
CA LYS A 148 -11.11 7.59 17.25
C LYS A 148 -12.39 7.94 16.48
N SER A 149 -12.36 7.90 15.15
CA SER A 149 -13.51 8.22 14.30
C SER A 149 -14.69 7.25 14.53
N LEU A 150 -14.42 5.96 14.77
CA LEU A 150 -15.43 4.95 15.08
C LEU A 150 -16.08 5.14 16.46
N LYS A 151 -15.38 5.72 17.43
CA LYS A 151 -15.94 6.07 18.73
C LYS A 151 -16.95 7.21 18.62
N ASP A 152 -16.69 8.15 17.71
CA ASP A 152 -17.51 9.36 17.53
C ASP A 152 -18.75 9.06 16.66
N ASP A 153 -18.65 8.23 15.62
CA ASP A 153 -19.80 7.78 14.81
C ASP A 153 -19.63 6.33 14.32
N LYS A 154 -20.44 5.42 14.88
CA LYS A 154 -20.45 4.00 14.49
C LYS A 154 -20.85 3.77 13.01
N ARG A 155 -21.55 4.73 12.38
CA ARG A 155 -21.93 4.63 10.96
C ARG A 155 -20.74 4.79 10.02
N TYR A 156 -19.64 5.34 10.52
CA TYR A 156 -18.41 5.57 9.78
C TYR A 156 -17.88 4.30 9.09
N ILE A 157 -17.86 3.17 9.81
CA ILE A 157 -17.42 1.89 9.26
C ILE A 157 -18.35 1.38 8.13
N PHE A 158 -19.68 1.55 8.30
CA PHE A 158 -20.63 1.10 7.29
C PHE A 158 -20.56 1.95 6.02
N GLN A 159 -20.31 3.26 6.14
CA GLN A 159 -20.10 4.14 5.01
C GLN A 159 -18.80 3.79 4.28
N ALA A 160 -17.70 3.55 5.00
CA ALA A 160 -16.43 3.13 4.43
C ALA A 160 -16.57 1.76 3.72
N ALA A 161 -17.19 0.78 4.36
CA ALA A 161 -17.43 -0.55 3.78
C ALA A 161 -18.31 -0.48 2.52
N SER A 162 -19.33 0.38 2.51
CA SER A 162 -20.16 0.61 1.32
C SER A 162 -19.34 1.19 0.17
N ALA A 163 -18.46 2.17 0.45
CA ALA A 163 -17.58 2.76 -0.56
C ALA A 163 -16.50 1.75 -1.05
N ALA A 164 -15.94 0.96 -0.13
CA ALA A 164 -15.01 -0.11 -0.45
C ALA A 164 -15.64 -1.18 -1.34
N SER A 165 -16.88 -1.59 -1.04
CA SER A 165 -17.63 -2.53 -1.87
C SER A 165 -17.91 -1.99 -3.28
N LYS A 166 -18.13 -0.68 -3.43
CA LYS A 166 -18.25 -0.05 -4.76
C LYS A 166 -16.91 -0.07 -5.52
N ALA A 167 -15.81 0.22 -4.85
CA ALA A 167 -14.48 0.14 -5.43
C ALA A 167 -14.15 -1.29 -5.88
N HIS A 168 -14.39 -2.26 -5.01
CA HIS A 168 -14.22 -3.68 -5.30
C HIS A 168 -15.01 -4.10 -6.56
N ARG A 169 -16.31 -3.80 -6.62
CA ARG A 169 -17.14 -4.12 -7.80
C ARG A 169 -16.63 -3.44 -9.06
N PHE A 170 -16.27 -2.18 -8.99
CA PHE A 170 -15.70 -1.44 -10.12
C PHE A 170 -14.46 -2.13 -10.69
N LEU A 171 -13.59 -2.68 -9.83
CA LEU A 171 -12.37 -3.36 -10.24
C LEU A 171 -12.62 -4.79 -10.74
N MET A 172 -13.60 -5.49 -10.18
CA MET A 172 -13.84 -6.89 -10.51
C MET A 172 -14.76 -7.07 -11.72
N GLU A 173 -15.70 -6.13 -11.97
CA GLU A 173 -16.74 -6.22 -13.01
C GLU A 173 -16.47 -5.30 -14.21
N GLY A 174 -15.51 -4.35 -14.09
CA GLY A 174 -15.20 -3.28 -15.06
C GLY A 174 -14.29 -3.68 -16.21
#